data_353e815e294811bd4134ea17ad624b5e
#
_entry.id   353e815e294811bd4134ea17ad624b5e
#
_cell.length_a   1.000
_cell.length_b   1.000
_cell.length_c   1.000
_cell.angle_alpha   90.00
_cell.angle_beta   90.00
_cell.angle_gamma   90.00
#
_symmetry.space_group_name_H-M   'P 1'
#
loop_
_entity.id
_entity.type
_entity.pdbx_description
1 polymer ?
#
loop_
_entity_poly.entity_id
_entity_poly.type
_entity_poly.pdbx_seq_one_letter_code
_entity_poly.pdbx_strand_id
1 'polypeptide(L)'
;MREERRRAERQPVSARVQGMVTWEIATALVDVSATGALVEHLHMMRPGSVYQVRFVAREAVVDLACRAVRSYIVRQQPSGEANELVYRTGLEFVEPDAGAISQLLAATQT
;
A
#
# COMPACT_ATOMS: atom_id res chain seq x y z
N MET A 1 15.11 1.56 13.32
CA MET A 1 15.36 0.47 14.27
C MET A 1 14.30 -0.58 14.13
N ARG A 2 14.69 -1.82 14.31
CA ARG A 2 13.74 -2.91 14.17
C ARG A 2 12.62 -2.89 15.16
N GLU A 3 12.92 -2.52 16.40
CA GLU A 3 11.90 -2.44 17.42
C GLU A 3 10.80 -1.46 17.06
N GLU A 4 11.19 -0.34 16.49
CA GLU A 4 10.21 0.66 16.11
C GLU A 4 9.26 0.14 15.04
N ARG A 5 9.78 -0.61 14.08
CA ARG A 5 8.93 -1.23 13.07
C ARG A 5 7.97 -2.24 13.66
N ARG A 6 8.43 -2.95 14.68
CA ARG A 6 7.61 -3.98 15.32
C ARG A 6 6.58 -3.43 16.28
N ARG A 7 6.72 -2.17 16.68
CA ARG A 7 5.71 -1.53 17.52
C ARG A 7 4.41 -1.34 16.80
N ALA A 8 4.47 -1.11 15.51
CA ALA A 8 3.28 -0.90 14.71
C ALA A 8 2.73 -2.25 14.32
N GLU A 9 1.61 -2.60 14.92
CA GLU A 9 0.98 -3.86 14.62
C GLU A 9 0.40 -3.85 13.21
N ARG A 10 0.77 -4.84 12.43
CA ARG A 10 0.24 -5.03 11.09
C ARG A 10 -1.07 -5.77 11.17
N GLN A 11 -2.06 -5.27 10.44
CA GLN A 11 -3.32 -5.98 10.33
C GLN A 11 -3.58 -6.33 8.87
N PRO A 12 -3.93 -7.59 8.58
CA PRO A 12 -4.32 -7.97 7.24
C PRO A 12 -5.58 -7.22 6.82
N VAL A 13 -5.68 -6.91 5.54
CA VAL A 13 -6.84 -6.22 5.02
C VAL A 13 -7.92 -7.24 4.71
N SER A 14 -9.02 -7.19 5.46
CA SER A 14 -10.15 -8.09 5.27
C SER A 14 -11.16 -7.56 4.27
N ALA A 15 -11.23 -6.24 4.12
CA ALA A 15 -12.08 -5.60 3.12
C ALA A 15 -11.25 -5.27 1.90
N ARG A 16 -11.91 -5.23 0.74
CA ARG A 16 -11.23 -4.87 -0.48
C ARG A 16 -10.93 -3.38 -0.48
N VAL A 17 -9.66 -3.03 -0.48
CA VAL A 17 -9.21 -1.65 -0.54
C VAL A 17 -8.32 -1.49 -1.76
N GLN A 18 -8.73 -0.61 -2.65
CA GLN A 18 -7.96 -0.30 -3.84
C GLN A 18 -7.20 1.00 -3.64
N GLY A 19 -6.12 1.17 -4.36
CA GLY A 19 -5.34 2.37 -4.28
C GLY A 19 -4.86 2.81 -5.64
N MET A 20 -4.35 4.02 -5.70
CA MET A 20 -3.75 4.57 -6.89
C MET A 20 -2.53 5.37 -6.50
N VAL A 21 -1.41 5.03 -7.09
CA VAL A 21 -0.14 5.70 -6.85
C VAL A 21 0.09 6.67 -7.99
N THR A 22 0.25 7.95 -7.64
CA THR A 22 0.51 8.99 -8.64
C THR A 22 -0.50 8.89 -9.80
N TRP A 23 -1.76 8.58 -9.45
CA TRP A 23 -2.90 8.42 -10.36
C TRP A 23 -2.70 7.55 -11.59
N GLU A 24 -1.61 6.82 -11.66
CA GLU A 24 -1.33 5.97 -12.82
C GLU A 24 -1.17 4.49 -12.48
N ILE A 25 -0.77 4.18 -11.26
CA ILE A 25 -0.51 2.80 -10.87
C ILE A 25 -1.60 2.34 -9.91
N ALA A 26 -2.48 1.49 -10.40
CA ALA A 26 -3.49 0.89 -9.55
C ALA A 26 -2.83 -0.09 -8.59
N THR A 27 -3.20 -0.02 -7.33
CA THR A 27 -2.67 -0.88 -6.29
C THR A 27 -3.77 -1.56 -5.51
N ALA A 28 -3.44 -2.67 -4.87
CA ALA A 28 -4.33 -3.35 -3.93
C ALA A 28 -3.62 -3.41 -2.59
N LEU A 29 -4.32 -3.00 -1.55
CA LEU A 29 -3.76 -3.01 -0.20
C LEU A 29 -3.76 -4.42 0.36
N VAL A 30 -2.60 -4.91 0.76
CA VAL A 30 -2.44 -6.27 1.31
C VAL A 30 -2.50 -6.24 2.83
N ASP A 31 -1.73 -5.38 3.46
CA ASP A 31 -1.81 -5.14 4.89
C ASP A 31 -1.46 -3.69 5.21
N VAL A 32 -1.79 -3.28 6.41
CA VAL A 32 -1.57 -1.90 6.83
C VAL A 32 -1.33 -1.85 8.35
N SER A 33 -0.54 -0.87 8.76
CA SER A 33 -0.31 -0.55 10.16
C SER A 33 -0.33 0.97 10.34
N ALA A 34 -0.08 1.42 11.55
CA ALA A 34 -0.01 2.85 11.82
C ALA A 34 1.18 3.54 11.15
N THR A 35 2.18 2.80 10.70
CA THR A 35 3.41 3.38 10.12
C THR A 35 3.58 3.12 8.64
N GLY A 36 2.83 2.20 8.07
CA GLY A 36 3.01 1.89 6.65
C GLY A 36 2.04 0.86 6.14
N ALA A 37 2.25 0.46 4.90
CA ALA A 37 1.36 -0.46 4.21
C ALA A 37 2.15 -1.39 3.28
N LEU A 38 1.57 -2.53 2.98
CA LEU A 38 2.06 -3.41 1.92
C LEU A 38 1.03 -3.41 0.82
N VAL A 39 1.45 -3.05 -0.39
CA VAL A 39 0.57 -2.96 -1.54
C VAL A 39 1.03 -3.88 -2.66
N GLU A 40 0.08 -4.31 -3.48
CA GLU A 40 0.34 -5.15 -4.64
C GLU A 40 -0.03 -4.39 -5.91
N HIS A 41 0.81 -4.48 -6.94
CA HIS A 41 0.62 -3.71 -8.16
C HIS A 41 1.41 -4.31 -9.32
N LEU A 42 1.22 -3.77 -10.52
CA LEU A 42 1.83 -4.34 -11.74
C LEU A 42 3.12 -3.65 -12.17
N HIS A 43 3.43 -2.47 -11.64
CA HIS A 43 4.62 -1.72 -12.05
C HIS A 43 5.54 -1.53 -10.87
N MET A 44 6.83 -1.81 -11.07
CA MET A 44 7.78 -1.67 -9.99
C MET A 44 7.81 -0.24 -9.45
N MET A 45 7.73 -0.12 -8.14
CA MET A 45 7.95 1.15 -7.45
C MET A 45 9.41 1.25 -7.05
N ARG A 46 9.97 2.43 -7.25
CA ARG A 46 11.40 2.61 -6.97
C ARG A 46 11.63 2.77 -5.48
N PRO A 47 12.43 1.90 -4.86
CA PRO A 47 12.77 2.05 -3.45
C PRO A 47 13.44 3.40 -3.18
N GLY A 48 13.06 4.03 -2.08
CA GLY A 48 13.55 5.35 -1.70
C GLY A 48 12.73 6.51 -2.25
N SER A 49 11.92 6.29 -3.26
CA SER A 49 11.08 7.34 -3.82
C SER A 49 9.81 7.54 -3.00
N VAL A 50 9.32 8.78 -2.97
CA VAL A 50 8.09 9.13 -2.28
C VAL A 50 6.98 9.23 -3.32
N TYR A 51 5.86 8.60 -3.02
CA TYR A 51 4.69 8.58 -3.88
C TYR A 51 3.48 9.12 -3.12
N GLN A 52 2.59 9.77 -3.85
CA GLN A 52 1.27 10.10 -3.31
C GLN A 52 0.35 8.91 -3.58
N VAL A 53 -0.19 8.33 -2.54
CA VAL A 53 -1.00 7.13 -2.66
C VAL A 53 -2.42 7.45 -2.18
N ARG A 54 -3.39 7.16 -3.03
CA ARG A 54 -4.80 7.30 -2.68
C ARG A 54 -5.39 5.92 -2.46
N PHE A 55 -5.85 5.68 -1.26
CA PHE A 55 -6.54 4.44 -0.91
C PHE A 55 -8.04 4.69 -0.95
N VAL A 56 -8.75 3.87 -1.72
CA VAL A 56 -10.19 3.98 -1.87
C VAL A 56 -10.84 2.75 -1.28
N ALA A 57 -11.47 2.93 -0.15
CA ALA A 57 -12.30 1.91 0.49
C ALA A 57 -13.77 2.27 0.27
N ARG A 58 -14.68 1.40 0.72
CA ARG A 58 -16.10 1.56 0.45
C ARG A 58 -16.64 2.95 0.76
N GLU A 59 -16.29 3.51 1.91
CA GLU A 59 -16.83 4.79 2.37
C GLU A 59 -15.76 5.82 2.67
N ALA A 60 -14.51 5.54 2.28
CA ALA A 60 -13.41 6.42 2.62
C ALA A 60 -12.43 6.54 1.47
N VAL A 61 -11.94 7.75 1.28
CA VAL A 61 -10.81 8.02 0.38
C VAL A 61 -9.73 8.65 1.23
N VAL A 62 -8.56 8.03 1.26
CA VAL A 62 -7.47 8.46 2.12
C VAL A 62 -6.24 8.67 1.26
N ASP A 63 -5.69 9.88 1.30
CA ASP A 63 -4.48 10.23 0.58
C ASP A 63 -3.32 10.32 1.56
N LEU A 64 -2.25 9.60 1.27
CA LEU A 64 -1.06 9.59 2.11
C LEU A 64 0.20 9.64 1.25
N ALA A 65 1.17 10.42 1.71
CA ALA A 65 2.51 10.38 1.12
C ALA A 65 3.23 9.15 1.68
N CYS A 66 3.82 8.37 0.81
CA CYS A 66 4.46 7.11 1.19
C CYS A 66 5.83 6.99 0.52
N ARG A 67 6.80 6.50 1.28
CA ARG A 67 8.11 6.17 0.72
C ARG A 67 8.15 4.67 0.45
N ALA A 68 8.54 4.29 -0.76
CA ALA A 68 8.76 2.89 -1.08
C ALA A 68 10.03 2.42 -0.36
N VAL A 69 9.89 1.37 0.44
CA VAL A 69 11.02 0.81 1.18
C VAL A 69 11.62 -0.35 0.41
N ARG A 70 10.77 -1.22 -0.10
CA ARG A 70 11.20 -2.42 -0.80
C ARG A 70 10.13 -2.82 -1.80
N SER A 71 10.55 -3.16 -3.02
CA SER A 71 9.65 -3.63 -4.06
C SER A 71 10.19 -4.94 -4.62
N TYR A 72 9.33 -5.93 -4.76
CA TYR A 72 9.76 -7.25 -5.21
C TYR A 72 8.64 -7.95 -5.98
N ILE A 73 9.05 -8.91 -6.83
CA ILE A 73 8.12 -9.69 -7.64
C ILE A 73 7.59 -10.84 -6.81
N VAL A 74 6.28 -11.05 -6.83
CA VAL A 74 5.64 -12.15 -6.10
C VAL A 74 5.13 -13.24 -7.03
N ARG A 75 4.76 -12.89 -8.26
CA ARG A 75 4.29 -13.87 -9.24
C ARG A 75 4.17 -13.27 -10.62
N GLN A 76 3.94 -14.14 -11.59
CA GLN A 76 3.49 -13.74 -12.91
C GLN A 76 2.02 -14.09 -13.06
N GLN A 77 1.32 -13.32 -13.86
CA GLN A 77 -0.07 -13.63 -14.18
C GLN A 77 -0.32 -13.40 -15.67
N PRO A 78 -1.23 -14.17 -16.28
CA PRO A 78 -1.58 -13.95 -17.67
C PRO A 78 -2.27 -12.60 -17.86
N SER A 79 -1.94 -11.92 -18.96
CA SER A 79 -2.57 -10.67 -19.34
C SER A 79 -2.60 -10.62 -20.86
N GLY A 80 -3.75 -10.95 -21.45
CA GLY A 80 -3.84 -11.06 -22.89
C GLY A 80 -2.91 -12.14 -23.43
N GLU A 81 -2.03 -11.78 -24.36
CA GLU A 81 -1.06 -12.70 -24.95
C GLU A 81 0.28 -12.71 -24.22
N ALA A 82 0.44 -11.89 -23.21
CA ALA A 82 1.67 -11.76 -22.45
C ALA A 82 1.45 -12.11 -21.00
N ASN A 83 2.55 -12.23 -20.26
CA ASN A 83 2.51 -12.35 -18.80
C ASN A 83 2.88 -11.03 -18.19
N GLU A 84 2.22 -10.70 -17.10
CA GLU A 84 2.54 -9.51 -16.30
C GLU A 84 3.20 -9.94 -15.01
N LEU A 85 4.17 -9.15 -14.58
CA LEU A 85 4.80 -9.36 -13.29
C LEU A 85 3.98 -8.63 -12.22
N VAL A 86 3.70 -9.32 -11.14
CA VAL A 86 3.01 -8.74 -9.99
C VAL A 86 4.04 -8.46 -8.91
N TYR A 87 4.05 -7.21 -8.46
CA TYR A 87 4.97 -6.75 -7.44
C TYR A 87 4.26 -6.50 -6.12
N ARG A 88 5.01 -6.56 -5.05
CA ARG A 88 4.58 -6.01 -3.78
C ARG A 88 5.60 -4.99 -3.33
N THR A 89 5.11 -3.91 -2.74
CA THR A 89 5.95 -2.84 -2.23
C THR A 89 5.56 -2.53 -0.80
N GLY A 90 6.55 -2.55 0.06
CA GLY A 90 6.41 -2.04 1.42
C GLY A 90 6.52 -0.52 1.39
N LEU A 91 5.53 0.15 1.95
CA LEU A 91 5.44 1.59 2.01
C LEU A 91 5.55 2.07 3.45
N GLU A 92 6.30 3.15 3.64
CA GLU A 92 6.39 3.84 4.91
C GLU A 92 5.67 5.18 4.76
N PHE A 93 4.77 5.50 5.68
CA PHE A 93 4.07 6.78 5.64
C PHE A 93 5.04 7.92 5.95
N VAL A 94 5.01 8.96 5.14
CA VAL A 94 5.85 10.14 5.28
C VAL A 94 5.00 11.26 5.87
N GLU A 95 5.44 11.82 6.98
CA GLU A 95 4.70 12.85 7.70
C GLU A 95 3.24 12.41 7.92
N PRO A 96 3.03 11.30 8.62
CA PRO A 96 1.73 10.69 8.68
C PRO A 96 0.69 11.57 9.36
N ASP A 97 -0.50 11.62 8.76
CA ASP A 97 -1.68 12.24 9.34
C ASP A 97 -2.41 11.17 10.15
N ALA A 98 -2.44 11.34 11.46
CA ALA A 98 -3.05 10.35 12.34
C ALA A 98 -4.54 10.13 12.04
N GLY A 99 -5.24 11.18 11.67
CA GLY A 99 -6.66 11.05 11.31
C GLY A 99 -6.87 10.23 10.03
N ALA A 100 -6.06 10.48 9.02
CA ALA A 100 -6.12 9.72 7.77
C ALA A 100 -5.77 8.26 8.00
N ILE A 101 -4.75 7.99 8.79
CA ILE A 101 -4.33 6.62 9.12
C ILE A 101 -5.43 5.88 9.89
N SER A 102 -6.02 6.54 10.90
CA SER A 102 -7.14 5.94 11.63
C SER A 102 -8.30 5.60 10.73
N GLN A 103 -8.62 6.47 9.79
CA GLN A 103 -9.69 6.24 8.83
C GLN A 103 -9.37 5.04 7.94
N LEU A 104 -8.13 4.93 7.47
CA LEU A 104 -7.71 3.82 6.65
C LEU A 104 -7.76 2.49 7.44
N LEU A 105 -7.25 2.49 8.67
CA LEU A 105 -7.28 1.29 9.51
C LEU A 105 -8.71 0.84 9.78
N ALA A 106 -9.60 1.77 10.06
CA ALA A 106 -11.01 1.44 10.28
C ALA A 106 -11.64 0.85 9.02
N ALA A 107 -11.33 1.39 7.86
CA ALA A 107 -11.89 0.92 6.59
C ALA A 107 -11.44 -0.50 6.23
N THR A 108 -10.29 -0.94 6.74
CA THR A 108 -9.75 -2.26 6.44
C THR A 108 -10.27 -3.37 7.35
N GLN A 109 -11.08 -3.04 8.34
CA GLN A 109 -11.57 -4.00 9.32
C GLN A 109 -12.98 -4.51 9.07
N THR A 110 -13.61 -4.10 8.01
CA THR A 110 -15.00 -4.53 7.72
C THR A 110 -15.08 -5.87 7.03
#